data_6e891801698358a24600b718340c1c13
#
_entry.id   6e891801698358a24600b718340c1c13
#
_cell.length_a   1.000
_cell.length_b   1.000
_cell.length_c   1.000
_cell.angle_alpha   90.00
_cell.angle_beta   90.00
_cell.angle_gamma   90.00
#
_symmetry.space_group_name_H-M   'P 1'
#
loop_
_entity.id
_entity.type
_entity.pdbx_description
1 polymer ?
#
loop_
_entity_poly.entity_id
_entity_poly.type
_entity_poly.pdbx_seq_one_letter_code
_entity_poly.pdbx_strand_id
1 'polypeptide(L)'
;YPGSESAAAFASEITLIDTDETFDYKIYMNHILDHKGYKFFQASYDLSGEVEQTHLSVNHDFWGTLITYIGYSLLYFGMISILFAPGTRFDSLKKTLKKIKKKKAAFTLFIGLFISFSGNTQAQDSHLSKISDQQIDSVLKANLVDLKHADEFNTLIIQDVGGRMKPAHTFASELVRKVSQDEYFNGMEPSQVFLSIIENSKLWFNVPFIYLEEGNTEIREIIGVDEDVTHAALADFYEGTQSKISDYVLEAQKKNVKNKFEKDVIKIDRRIYLFSQALSLSILRIYPKLNDENNKWVSFPEG
;
A
#
# COMPACT_ATOMS: atom_id res chain seq x y z
N TYR A 1 6.26 -6.29 -24.31
CA TYR A 1 6.99 -5.73 -23.16
C TYR A 1 8.45 -6.16 -23.25
N PRO A 2 9.41 -5.28 -22.93
CA PRO A 2 10.82 -5.64 -22.95
C PRO A 2 11.10 -6.91 -22.11
N GLY A 3 11.80 -7.90 -22.67
CA GLY A 3 12.11 -9.15 -21.99
C GLY A 3 10.99 -10.19 -21.91
N SER A 4 9.90 -10.01 -22.64
CA SER A 4 8.85 -11.03 -22.78
C SER A 4 8.40 -11.14 -24.24
N GLU A 5 7.87 -12.29 -24.63
CA GLU A 5 7.22 -12.48 -25.94
C GLU A 5 5.80 -11.88 -25.98
N SER A 6 5.33 -11.27 -24.88
CA SER A 6 4.03 -10.65 -24.80
C SER A 6 4.00 -9.33 -25.56
N ALA A 7 3.06 -9.18 -26.49
CA ALA A 7 2.86 -7.94 -27.21
C ALA A 7 2.47 -6.81 -26.25
N ALA A 8 3.11 -5.64 -26.40
CA ALA A 8 2.82 -4.45 -25.59
C ALA A 8 1.57 -3.71 -26.07
N ALA A 9 1.26 -3.80 -27.35
CA ALA A 9 0.09 -3.18 -27.97
C ALA A 9 -0.30 -3.91 -29.24
N PHE A 10 -1.57 -3.85 -29.58
CA PHE A 10 -2.13 -4.34 -30.84
C PHE A 10 -2.74 -3.16 -31.59
N ALA A 11 -2.59 -3.15 -32.89
CA ALA A 11 -3.21 -2.16 -33.77
C ALA A 11 -3.67 -2.82 -35.07
N SER A 12 -4.82 -2.41 -35.58
CA SER A 12 -5.34 -2.81 -36.86
C SER A 12 -5.36 -1.63 -37.83
N GLU A 13 -4.70 -1.74 -38.95
CA GLU A 13 -4.75 -0.76 -40.02
C GLU A 13 -5.81 -1.21 -41.02
N ILE A 14 -6.81 -0.37 -41.23
CA ILE A 14 -7.97 -0.68 -42.09
C ILE A 14 -8.18 0.44 -43.12
N THR A 15 -8.70 0.08 -44.27
CA THR A 15 -9.22 1.03 -45.27
C THR A 15 -10.73 0.99 -45.22
N LEU A 16 -11.37 2.09 -44.83
CA LEU A 16 -12.82 2.22 -44.88
C LEU A 16 -13.23 2.69 -46.25
N ILE A 17 -14.11 1.92 -46.89
CA ILE A 17 -14.68 2.22 -48.21
C ILE A 17 -16.17 2.44 -48.01
N ASP A 18 -16.62 3.67 -48.19
CA ASP A 18 -18.04 4.02 -48.22
C ASP A 18 -18.42 4.62 -49.56
N THR A 19 -19.71 4.79 -49.85
CA THR A 19 -20.20 5.40 -51.09
C THR A 19 -19.68 6.79 -51.36
N ASP A 20 -19.41 7.55 -50.29
CA ASP A 20 -19.06 8.97 -50.36
C ASP A 20 -17.55 9.23 -50.12
N GLU A 21 -16.87 8.30 -49.47
CA GLU A 21 -15.46 8.51 -49.08
C GLU A 21 -14.70 7.19 -48.86
N THR A 22 -13.39 7.25 -49.12
CA THR A 22 -12.46 6.16 -48.83
C THR A 22 -11.27 6.73 -48.10
N PHE A 23 -10.94 6.17 -46.91
CA PHE A 23 -9.78 6.60 -46.15
C PHE A 23 -9.20 5.46 -45.29
N ASP A 24 -7.92 5.59 -44.98
CA ASP A 24 -7.20 4.67 -44.13
C ASP A 24 -7.29 5.12 -42.66
N TYR A 25 -7.48 4.17 -41.75
CA TYR A 25 -7.58 4.44 -40.34
C TYR A 25 -6.89 3.35 -39.51
N LYS A 26 -6.27 3.75 -38.39
CA LYS A 26 -5.59 2.84 -37.46
C LYS A 26 -6.36 2.74 -36.17
N ILE A 27 -6.90 1.55 -35.90
CA ILE A 27 -7.61 1.21 -34.67
C ILE A 27 -6.61 0.58 -33.70
N TYR A 28 -6.50 1.10 -32.47
CA TYR A 28 -5.67 0.56 -31.41
C TYR A 28 -6.30 0.84 -30.05
N MET A 29 -5.67 0.39 -28.94
CA MET A 29 -6.21 0.54 -27.59
C MET A 29 -6.69 1.97 -27.32
N ASN A 30 -7.98 2.13 -26.94
CA ASN A 30 -8.66 3.40 -26.68
C ASN A 30 -8.78 4.36 -27.88
N HIS A 31 -8.41 3.93 -29.08
CA HIS A 31 -8.56 4.72 -30.30
C HIS A 31 -9.42 3.95 -31.31
N ILE A 32 -10.71 4.25 -31.27
CA ILE A 32 -11.75 3.58 -32.07
C ILE A 32 -12.05 4.36 -33.34
N LEU A 33 -12.53 3.67 -34.37
CA LEU A 33 -13.12 4.34 -35.52
C LEU A 33 -14.61 4.58 -35.25
N ASP A 34 -15.04 5.85 -35.35
CA ASP A 34 -16.45 6.25 -35.32
C ASP A 34 -16.82 6.79 -36.72
N HIS A 35 -17.70 6.12 -37.43
CA HIS A 35 -18.14 6.52 -38.76
C HIS A 35 -19.64 6.33 -38.89
N LYS A 36 -20.36 7.39 -39.21
CA LYS A 36 -21.83 7.42 -39.39
C LYS A 36 -22.61 6.73 -38.24
N GLY A 37 -22.12 6.86 -37.00
CA GLY A 37 -22.74 6.26 -35.82
C GLY A 37 -22.33 4.81 -35.55
N TYR A 38 -21.55 4.20 -36.44
CA TYR A 38 -20.93 2.89 -36.22
C TYR A 38 -19.57 3.06 -35.51
N LYS A 39 -19.37 2.32 -34.45
CA LYS A 39 -18.12 2.31 -33.67
C LYS A 39 -17.41 0.98 -33.82
N PHE A 40 -16.18 1.00 -34.33
CA PHE A 40 -15.36 -0.18 -34.58
C PHE A 40 -14.28 -0.28 -33.53
N PHE A 41 -14.22 -1.42 -32.85
CA PHE A 41 -13.26 -1.74 -31.81
C PHE A 41 -12.44 -2.95 -32.23
N GLN A 42 -11.17 -2.97 -31.91
CA GLN A 42 -10.37 -4.18 -32.03
C GLN A 42 -10.76 -5.16 -30.90
N ALA A 43 -11.31 -6.31 -31.27
CA ALA A 43 -11.79 -7.32 -30.32
C ALA A 43 -10.75 -8.42 -30.10
N SER A 44 -10.22 -9.00 -31.17
CA SER A 44 -9.22 -10.07 -31.10
C SER A 44 -8.42 -10.14 -32.42
N TYR A 45 -7.41 -10.97 -32.41
CA TYR A 45 -6.63 -11.33 -33.60
C TYR A 45 -6.42 -12.83 -33.62
N ASP A 46 -6.20 -13.39 -34.82
CA ASP A 46 -5.91 -14.79 -35.02
C ASP A 46 -4.64 -14.93 -35.87
N LEU A 47 -3.64 -15.63 -35.34
CA LEU A 47 -2.36 -15.92 -35.95
C LEU A 47 -2.24 -17.41 -36.35
N SER A 48 -3.30 -18.22 -36.18
CA SER A 48 -3.26 -19.66 -36.41
C SER A 48 -3.40 -20.05 -37.89
N GLY A 49 -3.74 -19.10 -38.77
CA GLY A 49 -3.85 -19.31 -40.20
C GLY A 49 -2.61 -18.89 -41.01
N GLU A 50 -2.60 -19.15 -42.30
CA GLU A 50 -1.54 -18.68 -43.24
C GLU A 50 -1.56 -17.15 -43.41
N VAL A 51 -2.66 -16.49 -43.05
CA VAL A 51 -2.85 -15.04 -43.11
C VAL A 51 -3.30 -14.56 -41.75
N GLU A 52 -2.64 -13.53 -41.24
CA GLU A 52 -3.04 -12.87 -40.02
C GLU A 52 -4.43 -12.23 -40.14
N GLN A 53 -5.31 -12.51 -39.17
CA GLN A 53 -6.68 -12.00 -39.18
C GLN A 53 -6.93 -11.16 -37.94
N THR A 54 -7.65 -10.05 -38.13
CA THR A 54 -8.14 -9.23 -37.03
C THR A 54 -9.66 -9.28 -36.98
N HIS A 55 -10.20 -9.39 -35.78
CA HIS A 55 -11.64 -9.36 -35.54
C HIS A 55 -12.01 -8.00 -34.95
N LEU A 56 -12.86 -7.27 -35.67
CA LEU A 56 -13.42 -6.01 -35.21
C LEU A 56 -14.82 -6.21 -34.64
N SER A 57 -15.08 -5.68 -33.45
CA SER A 57 -16.42 -5.57 -32.91
C SER A 57 -17.04 -4.27 -33.37
N VAL A 58 -18.27 -4.34 -33.88
CA VAL A 58 -19.00 -3.16 -34.39
C VAL A 58 -20.20 -2.89 -33.50
N ASN A 59 -20.33 -1.66 -33.01
CA ASN A 59 -21.47 -1.22 -32.25
C ASN A 59 -22.18 -0.07 -32.96
N HIS A 60 -23.51 -0.19 -33.07
CA HIS A 60 -24.40 0.85 -33.58
C HIS A 60 -25.63 0.98 -32.65
N ASP A 61 -25.39 1.48 -31.43
CA ASP A 61 -26.42 1.61 -30.43
C ASP A 61 -26.40 3.03 -29.83
N PHE A 62 -27.17 3.92 -30.42
CA PHE A 62 -27.33 5.29 -29.94
C PHE A 62 -28.04 5.34 -28.57
N TRP A 63 -29.14 4.58 -28.42
CA TRP A 63 -29.96 4.64 -27.20
C TRP A 63 -29.25 4.04 -25.99
N GLY A 64 -28.59 2.88 -26.17
CA GLY A 64 -27.82 2.28 -25.09
C GLY A 64 -26.65 3.16 -24.65
N THR A 65 -25.97 3.78 -25.62
CA THR A 65 -24.90 4.73 -25.36
C THR A 65 -25.43 5.96 -24.58
N LEU A 66 -26.55 6.55 -25.02
CA LEU A 66 -27.14 7.71 -24.36
C LEU A 66 -27.55 7.40 -22.91
N ILE A 67 -28.26 6.28 -22.68
CA ILE A 67 -28.67 5.86 -21.35
C ILE A 67 -27.45 5.63 -20.43
N THR A 68 -26.41 5.02 -20.97
CA THR A 68 -25.15 4.80 -20.23
C THR A 68 -24.50 6.10 -19.79
N TYR A 69 -24.40 7.09 -20.67
CA TYR A 69 -23.82 8.40 -20.32
C TYR A 69 -24.69 9.17 -19.33
N ILE A 70 -26.03 9.09 -19.44
CA ILE A 70 -26.92 9.65 -18.43
C ILE A 70 -26.69 8.95 -17.08
N GLY A 71 -26.57 7.62 -17.06
CA GLY A 71 -26.27 6.85 -15.86
C GLY A 71 -24.96 7.28 -15.19
N TYR A 72 -23.88 7.40 -15.96
CA TYR A 72 -22.61 7.91 -15.45
C TYR A 72 -22.70 9.34 -14.92
N SER A 73 -23.41 10.21 -15.64
CA SER A 73 -23.60 11.59 -15.20
C SER A 73 -24.31 11.68 -13.86
N LEU A 74 -25.36 10.88 -13.67
CA LEU A 74 -26.10 10.79 -12.38
C LEU A 74 -25.21 10.20 -11.28
N LEU A 75 -24.40 9.19 -11.59
CA LEU A 75 -23.48 8.59 -10.62
C LEU A 75 -22.45 9.63 -10.16
N TYR A 76 -21.80 10.34 -11.07
CA TYR A 76 -20.83 11.38 -10.72
C TYR A 76 -21.47 12.51 -9.94
N PHE A 77 -22.66 12.95 -10.33
CA PHE A 77 -23.42 13.96 -9.60
C PHE A 77 -23.75 13.49 -8.18
N GLY A 78 -24.17 12.23 -8.01
CA GLY A 78 -24.40 11.61 -6.70
C GLY A 78 -23.15 11.57 -5.83
N MET A 79 -22.02 11.16 -6.40
CA MET A 79 -20.72 11.13 -5.70
C MET A 79 -20.28 12.53 -5.25
N ILE A 80 -20.41 13.54 -6.11
CA ILE A 80 -20.07 14.93 -5.78
C ILE A 80 -21.02 15.46 -4.69
N SER A 81 -22.31 15.15 -4.78
CA SER A 81 -23.32 15.59 -3.81
C SER A 81 -23.05 15.05 -2.41
N ILE A 82 -22.51 13.83 -2.27
CA ILE A 82 -22.15 13.25 -0.97
C ILE A 82 -21.07 14.08 -0.25
N LEU A 83 -20.17 14.76 -0.98
CA LEU A 83 -19.13 15.61 -0.38
C LEU A 83 -19.73 16.82 0.36
N PHE A 84 -20.90 17.29 -0.07
CA PHE A 84 -21.55 18.48 0.46
C PHE A 84 -22.75 18.14 1.37
N ALA A 85 -23.27 16.91 1.33
CA ALA A 85 -24.43 16.51 2.09
C ALA A 85 -24.14 16.50 3.61
N PRO A 86 -25.02 17.10 4.44
CA PRO A 86 -24.88 17.05 5.88
C PRO A 86 -25.12 15.63 6.40
N GLY A 87 -24.41 15.25 7.48
CA GLY A 87 -24.54 13.92 8.10
C GLY A 87 -23.78 12.79 7.40
N THR A 88 -23.04 13.08 6.34
CA THR A 88 -22.18 12.10 5.67
C THR A 88 -20.85 11.90 6.41
N ARG A 89 -20.14 10.81 6.07
CA ARG A 89 -18.80 10.54 6.60
C ARG A 89 -17.82 11.72 6.37
N PHE A 90 -17.96 12.43 5.23
CA PHE A 90 -17.16 13.62 4.93
C PHE A 90 -17.45 14.79 5.85
N ASP A 91 -18.72 15.00 6.22
CA ASP A 91 -19.09 16.02 7.20
C ASP A 91 -18.55 15.69 8.61
N SER A 92 -18.59 14.42 9.02
CA SER A 92 -18.00 13.97 10.28
C SER A 92 -16.48 14.11 10.30
N LEU A 93 -15.79 13.76 9.20
CA LEU A 93 -14.34 13.97 9.04
C LEU A 93 -13.96 15.45 9.08
N LYS A 94 -14.72 16.31 8.41
CA LYS A 94 -14.51 17.77 8.42
C LYS A 94 -14.67 18.35 9.83
N LYS A 95 -15.65 17.87 10.61
CA LYS A 95 -15.85 18.25 12.01
C LYS A 95 -14.70 17.75 12.89
N THR A 96 -14.23 16.52 12.67
CA THR A 96 -13.09 15.94 13.40
C THR A 96 -11.80 16.69 13.10
N LEU A 97 -11.51 17.00 11.83
CA LEU A 97 -10.35 17.82 11.43
C LEU A 97 -10.38 19.22 12.08
N LYS A 98 -11.56 19.86 12.16
CA LYS A 98 -11.70 21.14 12.86
C LYS A 98 -11.41 21.02 14.36
N LYS A 99 -11.83 19.89 15.01
CA LYS A 99 -11.54 19.62 16.42
C LYS A 99 -10.04 19.39 16.65
N ILE A 100 -9.38 18.65 15.76
CA ILE A 100 -7.93 18.37 15.82
C ILE A 100 -7.12 19.65 15.64
N LYS A 101 -7.48 20.51 14.67
CA LYS A 101 -6.83 21.81 14.48
C LYS A 101 -6.95 22.72 15.71
N LYS A 102 -8.12 22.74 16.38
CA LYS A 102 -8.31 23.48 17.64
C LYS A 102 -7.48 22.89 18.80
N LYS A 103 -7.39 21.53 18.89
CA LYS A 103 -6.56 20.88 19.92
C LYS A 103 -5.06 21.11 19.68
N LYS A 104 -4.58 21.07 18.43
CA LYS A 104 -3.16 21.39 18.13
C LYS A 104 -2.80 22.82 18.56
N ALA A 105 -3.64 23.81 18.31
CA ALA A 105 -3.41 25.19 18.75
C ALA A 105 -3.39 25.35 20.28
N ALA A 106 -4.22 24.60 21.01
CA ALA A 106 -4.23 24.59 22.48
C ALA A 106 -3.02 23.82 23.05
N PHE A 107 -2.58 22.75 22.39
CA PHE A 107 -1.46 21.91 22.83
C PHE A 107 -0.10 22.61 22.64
N THR A 108 0.05 23.41 21.59
CA THR A 108 1.27 24.22 21.35
C THR A 108 1.45 25.30 22.43
N LEU A 109 0.35 25.86 22.94
CA LEU A 109 0.37 26.81 24.09
C LEU A 109 0.71 26.09 25.42
N PHE A 110 0.30 24.82 25.57
CA PHE A 110 0.54 24.06 26.81
C PHE A 110 1.98 23.56 26.93
N ILE A 111 2.62 23.18 25.80
CA ILE A 111 4.04 22.78 25.78
C ILE A 111 4.97 23.95 26.14
N GLY A 112 4.65 25.17 25.72
CA GLY A 112 5.43 26.36 26.10
C GLY A 112 5.49 26.62 27.59
N LEU A 113 4.50 26.14 28.37
CA LEU A 113 4.43 26.33 29.81
C LEU A 113 5.14 25.22 30.62
N PHE A 114 5.34 24.03 29.99
CA PHE A 114 5.86 22.83 30.70
C PHE A 114 7.39 22.66 30.61
N ILE A 115 8.07 23.37 29.72
CA ILE A 115 9.53 23.29 29.53
C ILE A 115 10.29 23.98 30.69
N SER A 116 9.58 24.71 31.60
CA SER A 116 10.19 25.42 32.71
C SER A 116 10.38 24.59 33.99
N PHE A 117 10.00 23.31 33.98
CA PHE A 117 10.00 22.53 35.25
C PHE A 117 10.41 21.07 35.03
N SER A 118 11.68 20.77 34.80
CA SER A 118 12.21 19.41 35.03
C SER A 118 13.71 19.37 35.20
N GLY A 119 14.14 19.31 36.44
CA GLY A 119 15.48 18.89 36.81
C GLY A 119 15.52 17.42 37.23
N ASN A 120 16.60 16.76 36.88
CA ASN A 120 17.23 15.54 37.43
C ASN A 120 16.42 14.26 37.67
N THR A 121 16.84 13.15 37.05
CA THR A 121 16.91 11.85 37.74
C THR A 121 17.99 10.94 37.16
N GLN A 122 18.59 10.15 38.04
CA GLN A 122 19.74 9.27 37.93
C GLN A 122 19.39 7.93 37.24
N ALA A 123 20.42 7.29 36.68
CA ALA A 123 20.42 5.95 36.13
C ALA A 123 20.36 4.84 37.20
N GLN A 124 19.69 3.75 36.97
CA GLN A 124 19.92 2.45 37.62
C GLN A 124 19.61 1.27 36.71
N ASP A 125 20.40 0.19 36.87
CA ASP A 125 20.62 -0.94 36.03
C ASP A 125 19.47 -1.96 35.90
N SER A 126 19.43 -2.53 34.73
CA SER A 126 19.03 -3.79 34.12
C SER A 126 18.46 -4.96 34.93
N HIS A 127 17.28 -5.39 34.53
CA HIS A 127 16.86 -6.78 34.35
C HIS A 127 15.99 -6.84 33.09
N LEU A 128 16.14 -7.89 32.28
CA LEU A 128 15.36 -8.16 31.07
C LEU A 128 13.86 -8.36 31.42
N SER A 129 13.22 -7.28 31.81
CA SER A 129 11.76 -7.17 31.85
C SER A 129 11.30 -6.66 30.49
N LYS A 130 10.19 -7.19 29.97
CA LYS A 130 9.52 -6.64 28.79
C LYS A 130 9.56 -5.11 28.89
N ILE A 131 10.21 -4.48 27.91
CA ILE A 131 10.29 -3.01 27.83
C ILE A 131 8.83 -2.54 27.81
N SER A 132 8.44 -1.67 28.75
CA SER A 132 7.06 -1.18 28.77
C SER A 132 6.79 -0.30 27.56
N ASP A 133 5.55 -0.28 27.06
CA ASP A 133 5.15 0.52 25.90
C ASP A 133 5.53 2.00 26.07
N GLN A 134 5.48 2.52 27.29
CA GLN A 134 5.93 3.89 27.61
C GLN A 134 7.44 4.10 27.41
N GLN A 135 8.26 3.07 27.67
CA GLN A 135 9.70 3.12 27.44
C GLN A 135 10.01 3.02 25.94
N ILE A 136 9.30 2.17 25.21
CA ILE A 136 9.41 2.07 23.74
C ILE A 136 9.07 3.43 23.11
N ASP A 137 7.95 4.04 23.49
CA ASP A 137 7.53 5.36 23.00
C ASP A 137 8.55 6.46 23.31
N SER A 138 9.14 6.42 24.49
CA SER A 138 10.16 7.40 24.90
C SER A 138 11.44 7.25 24.06
N VAL A 139 11.87 6.02 23.80
CA VAL A 139 13.06 5.73 22.98
C VAL A 139 12.80 6.07 21.50
N LEU A 140 11.63 5.76 20.96
CA LEU A 140 11.26 6.12 19.59
C LEU A 140 11.22 7.64 19.41
N LYS A 141 10.71 8.39 20.39
CA LYS A 141 10.69 9.86 20.37
C LYS A 141 12.10 10.46 20.51
N ALA A 142 12.95 9.86 21.33
CA ALA A 142 14.35 10.32 21.49
C ALA A 142 15.19 10.09 20.24
N ASN A 143 14.86 9.06 19.43
CA ASN A 143 15.52 8.71 18.18
C ASN A 143 14.66 9.07 16.95
N LEU A 144 13.84 10.10 17.07
CA LEU A 144 12.99 10.55 15.98
C LEU A 144 13.84 11.10 14.85
N VAL A 145 13.70 10.52 13.66
CA VAL A 145 14.35 11.00 12.45
C VAL A 145 13.82 12.40 12.11
N ASP A 146 14.72 13.33 11.81
CA ASP A 146 14.36 14.70 11.44
C ASP A 146 13.53 14.71 10.16
N LEU A 147 12.50 15.58 10.14
CA LEU A 147 11.60 15.72 8.99
C LEU A 147 12.35 16.07 7.70
N LYS A 148 13.37 16.94 7.81
CA LYS A 148 14.18 17.31 6.65
C LYS A 148 14.89 16.09 6.05
N HIS A 149 15.44 15.20 6.89
CA HIS A 149 16.07 13.96 6.44
C HIS A 149 15.04 13.02 5.79
N ALA A 150 13.84 12.92 6.37
CA ALA A 150 12.74 12.15 5.80
C ALA A 150 12.28 12.72 4.45
N ASP A 151 12.25 14.05 4.28
CA ASP A 151 11.93 14.68 3.00
C ASP A 151 13.00 14.43 1.94
N GLU A 152 14.28 14.42 2.30
CA GLU A 152 15.35 14.04 1.39
C GLU A 152 15.20 12.56 0.94
N PHE A 153 14.89 11.65 1.85
CA PHE A 153 14.60 10.25 1.53
C PHE A 153 13.38 10.13 0.58
N ASN A 154 12.36 10.96 0.74
CA ASN A 154 11.16 10.98 -0.08
C ASN A 154 11.43 11.24 -1.57
N THR A 155 12.55 11.91 -1.90
CA THR A 155 12.95 12.20 -3.27
C THR A 155 13.54 11.00 -4.01
N LEU A 156 13.93 9.97 -3.29
CA LEU A 156 14.52 8.76 -3.88
C LEU A 156 13.49 7.97 -4.68
N ILE A 157 13.97 7.32 -5.72
CA ILE A 157 13.20 6.33 -6.48
C ILE A 157 13.70 4.95 -6.10
N ILE A 158 12.79 4.04 -5.88
CA ILE A 158 13.06 2.64 -5.59
C ILE A 158 12.34 1.74 -6.57
N GLN A 159 12.80 0.51 -6.73
CA GLN A 159 12.08 -0.51 -7.47
C GLN A 159 11.35 -1.44 -6.50
N ASP A 160 10.04 -1.61 -6.68
CA ASP A 160 9.28 -2.58 -5.88
C ASP A 160 9.53 -4.03 -6.33
N VAL A 161 8.97 -4.98 -5.59
CA VAL A 161 9.11 -6.42 -5.86
C VAL A 161 8.56 -6.81 -7.25
N GLY A 162 7.58 -6.06 -7.77
CA GLY A 162 6.99 -6.24 -9.10
C GLY A 162 7.79 -5.55 -10.23
N GLY A 163 8.96 -4.99 -9.94
CA GLY A 163 9.82 -4.31 -10.93
C GLY A 163 9.39 -2.87 -11.26
N ARG A 164 8.37 -2.31 -10.60
CA ARG A 164 7.89 -0.96 -10.85
C ARG A 164 8.73 0.06 -10.09
N MET A 165 9.05 1.16 -10.74
CA MET A 165 9.66 2.31 -10.09
C MET A 165 8.61 3.09 -9.32
N LYS A 166 8.89 3.45 -8.07
CA LYS A 166 8.03 4.28 -7.23
C LYS A 166 8.83 5.21 -6.32
N PRO A 167 8.27 6.36 -5.93
CA PRO A 167 8.90 7.22 -4.92
C PRO A 167 9.03 6.51 -3.59
N ALA A 168 10.13 6.76 -2.86
CA ALA A 168 10.38 6.20 -1.54
C ALA A 168 9.27 6.55 -0.53
N HIS A 169 8.71 7.76 -0.60
CA HIS A 169 7.53 8.14 0.18
C HIS A 169 6.34 7.20 -0.01
N THR A 170 6.00 6.89 -1.27
CA THR A 170 4.90 5.98 -1.59
C THR A 170 5.16 4.59 -1.03
N PHE A 171 6.41 4.11 -1.14
CA PHE A 171 6.83 2.84 -0.59
C PHE A 171 6.70 2.80 0.94
N ALA A 172 7.21 3.81 1.65
CA ALA A 172 7.11 3.91 3.10
C ALA A 172 5.64 3.96 3.57
N SER A 173 4.79 4.75 2.90
CA SER A 173 3.36 4.83 3.19
C SER A 173 2.64 3.49 2.99
N GLU A 174 2.96 2.77 1.92
CA GLU A 174 2.40 1.44 1.69
C GLU A 174 2.83 0.43 2.76
N LEU A 175 4.11 0.46 3.18
CA LEU A 175 4.64 -0.42 4.22
C LEU A 175 3.91 -0.19 5.55
N VAL A 176 3.86 1.06 6.03
CA VAL A 176 3.21 1.41 7.29
C VAL A 176 1.75 0.97 7.24
N ARG A 177 0.97 1.36 6.22
CA ARG A 177 -0.43 0.97 6.11
C ARG A 177 -0.66 -0.53 5.99
N LYS A 178 0.23 -1.28 5.35
CA LYS A 178 0.09 -2.73 5.20
C LYS A 178 0.41 -3.47 6.49
N VAL A 179 1.32 -2.96 7.32
CA VAL A 179 1.73 -3.63 8.56
C VAL A 179 0.90 -3.17 9.75
N SER A 180 0.78 -1.85 9.97
CA SER A 180 0.08 -1.29 11.14
C SER A 180 -1.39 -0.97 10.89
N GLN A 181 -1.84 -0.93 9.63
CA GLN A 181 -3.18 -0.46 9.21
C GLN A 181 -3.44 1.03 9.51
N ASP A 182 -2.44 1.74 9.98
CA ASP A 182 -2.48 3.17 10.26
C ASP A 182 -1.78 3.98 9.18
N GLU A 183 -2.14 5.25 9.06
CA GLU A 183 -1.49 6.20 8.15
C GLU A 183 -0.21 6.79 8.79
N TYR A 184 -0.20 6.92 10.10
CA TYR A 184 0.91 7.45 10.92
C TYR A 184 1.12 6.52 12.11
N PHE A 185 2.35 6.38 12.57
CA PHE A 185 2.65 5.57 13.75
C PHE A 185 3.31 6.43 14.83
N ASN A 186 2.73 6.46 16.03
CA ASN A 186 3.19 7.29 17.18
C ASN A 186 3.49 8.74 16.81
N GLY A 187 2.70 9.33 15.89
CA GLY A 187 2.86 10.69 15.42
C GLY A 187 3.98 10.90 14.39
N MET A 188 4.69 9.84 13.99
CA MET A 188 5.69 9.84 12.95
C MET A 188 5.06 9.70 11.56
N GLU A 189 5.60 10.41 10.58
CA GLU A 189 5.28 10.19 9.17
C GLU A 189 5.85 8.86 8.67
N PRO A 190 5.25 8.23 7.66
CA PRO A 190 5.70 6.92 7.15
C PRO A 190 7.18 6.83 6.82
N SER A 191 7.75 7.89 6.25
CA SER A 191 9.19 7.93 5.93
C SER A 191 10.07 8.00 7.17
N GLN A 192 9.62 8.71 8.22
CA GLN A 192 10.31 8.71 9.52
C GLN A 192 10.25 7.32 10.17
N VAL A 193 9.09 6.65 10.10
CA VAL A 193 8.92 5.27 10.59
C VAL A 193 9.89 4.34 9.87
N PHE A 194 9.92 4.39 8.54
CA PHE A 194 10.78 3.51 7.76
C PHE A 194 12.27 3.75 8.03
N LEU A 195 12.71 5.01 8.09
CA LEU A 195 14.09 5.36 8.42
C LEU A 195 14.45 4.93 9.84
N SER A 196 13.54 5.11 10.82
CA SER A 196 13.73 4.62 12.19
C SER A 196 13.85 3.09 12.27
N ILE A 197 13.10 2.34 11.44
CA ILE A 197 13.24 0.88 11.31
C ILE A 197 14.64 0.51 10.82
N ILE A 198 15.17 1.24 9.84
CA ILE A 198 16.51 1.02 9.29
C ILE A 198 17.58 1.27 10.34
N GLU A 199 17.49 2.40 11.05
CA GLU A 199 18.50 2.81 12.03
C GLU A 199 18.51 1.90 13.26
N ASN A 200 17.33 1.46 13.71
CA ASN A 200 17.14 0.78 14.99
C ASN A 200 16.37 -0.54 14.86
N SER A 201 16.75 -1.40 13.92
CA SER A 201 16.04 -2.66 13.63
C SER A 201 15.85 -3.56 14.86
N LYS A 202 16.82 -3.59 15.80
CA LYS A 202 16.72 -4.36 17.05
C LYS A 202 15.64 -3.80 18.00
N LEU A 203 15.46 -2.48 18.05
CA LEU A 203 14.39 -1.85 18.82
C LEU A 203 13.04 -2.20 18.21
N TRP A 204 12.92 -2.05 16.89
CA TRP A 204 11.69 -2.29 16.16
C TRP A 204 11.22 -3.75 16.20
N PHE A 205 12.09 -4.71 16.50
CA PHE A 205 11.70 -6.10 16.78
C PHE A 205 10.73 -6.21 17.98
N ASN A 206 10.83 -5.27 18.94
CA ASN A 206 10.00 -5.23 20.15
C ASN A 206 8.90 -4.16 20.11
N VAL A 207 8.80 -3.38 19.03
CA VAL A 207 7.75 -2.35 18.89
C VAL A 207 6.45 -3.02 18.47
N PRO A 208 5.30 -2.76 19.14
CA PRO A 208 4.00 -3.27 18.74
C PRO A 208 3.49 -2.55 17.48
N PHE A 209 3.93 -3.03 16.33
CA PHE A 209 3.70 -2.41 15.03
C PHE A 209 2.80 -3.24 14.12
N ILE A 210 2.67 -4.55 14.38
CA ILE A 210 1.90 -5.47 13.55
C ILE A 210 0.45 -5.48 14.00
N TYR A 211 -0.45 -4.99 13.14
CA TYR A 211 -1.88 -4.95 13.44
C TYR A 211 -2.49 -6.34 13.55
N LEU A 212 -3.31 -6.55 14.58
CA LEU A 212 -4.11 -7.75 14.83
C LEU A 212 -5.58 -7.49 14.48
N GLU A 213 -6.18 -8.36 13.68
CA GLU A 213 -7.57 -8.23 13.27
C GLU A 213 -8.52 -8.27 14.49
N GLU A 214 -9.54 -7.41 14.47
CA GLU A 214 -10.53 -7.34 15.55
C GLU A 214 -11.33 -8.64 15.68
N GLY A 215 -11.67 -9.00 16.92
CA GLY A 215 -12.52 -10.14 17.25
C GLY A 215 -11.89 -11.49 16.94
N ASN A 216 -10.57 -11.60 16.87
CA ASN A 216 -9.83 -12.86 16.80
C ASN A 216 -9.00 -13.02 18.07
N THR A 217 -9.63 -13.56 19.14
CA THR A 217 -8.98 -13.80 20.44
C THR A 217 -7.99 -14.96 20.36
N GLU A 218 -8.28 -15.96 19.55
CA GLU A 218 -7.46 -17.17 19.40
C GLU A 218 -6.01 -16.85 18.98
N ILE A 219 -5.81 -15.89 18.05
CA ILE A 219 -4.46 -15.47 17.65
C ILE A 219 -3.73 -14.80 18.83
N ARG A 220 -4.44 -13.98 19.62
CA ARG A 220 -3.88 -13.29 20.78
C ARG A 220 -3.44 -14.28 21.87
N GLU A 221 -4.24 -15.31 22.12
CA GLU A 221 -3.86 -16.41 23.02
C GLU A 221 -2.60 -17.15 22.54
N ILE A 222 -2.52 -17.47 21.24
CA ILE A 222 -1.36 -18.17 20.64
C ILE A 222 -0.07 -17.38 20.82
N ILE A 223 -0.11 -16.06 20.61
CA ILE A 223 1.08 -15.22 20.73
C ILE A 223 1.34 -14.74 22.17
N GLY A 224 0.37 -14.87 23.06
CA GLY A 224 0.49 -14.55 24.49
C GLY A 224 0.36 -13.04 24.77
N VAL A 225 -0.57 -12.36 24.11
CA VAL A 225 -0.92 -10.94 24.35
C VAL A 225 -2.38 -10.85 24.83
N ASP A 226 -2.72 -9.72 25.47
CA ASP A 226 -4.06 -9.49 26.00
C ASP A 226 -5.12 -9.37 24.88
N GLU A 227 -6.38 -9.67 25.19
CA GLU A 227 -7.47 -9.73 24.21
C GLU A 227 -7.79 -8.38 23.55
N ASP A 228 -7.54 -7.27 24.21
CA ASP A 228 -7.79 -5.90 23.78
C ASP A 228 -6.63 -5.29 22.97
N VAL A 229 -5.49 -5.99 22.89
CA VAL A 229 -4.33 -5.52 22.13
C VAL A 229 -4.64 -5.48 20.64
N THR A 230 -4.42 -4.32 20.03
CA THR A 230 -4.63 -4.09 18.59
C THR A 230 -3.38 -4.27 17.75
N HIS A 231 -2.20 -4.12 18.35
CA HIS A 231 -0.91 -4.28 17.68
C HIS A 231 0.02 -5.13 18.52
N ALA A 232 0.74 -6.04 17.88
CA ALA A 232 1.74 -6.90 18.52
C ALA A 232 3.14 -6.59 18.00
N ALA A 233 4.14 -6.85 18.82
CA ALA A 233 5.54 -6.78 18.41
C ALA A 233 5.92 -8.03 17.60
N LEU A 234 6.93 -7.91 16.75
CA LEU A 234 7.44 -9.07 16.02
C LEU A 234 7.94 -10.16 16.98
N ALA A 235 8.50 -9.76 18.11
CA ALA A 235 8.96 -10.64 19.18
C ALA A 235 7.86 -11.56 19.73
N ASP A 236 6.61 -11.10 19.80
CA ASP A 236 5.49 -11.88 20.36
C ASP A 236 5.15 -13.11 19.53
N PHE A 237 5.44 -13.05 18.22
CA PHE A 237 5.19 -14.17 17.28
C PHE A 237 6.24 -15.25 17.30
N TYR A 238 7.32 -15.08 18.08
CA TYR A 238 8.41 -16.04 18.11
C TYR A 238 8.66 -16.58 19.52
N GLU A 239 9.05 -17.84 19.60
CA GLU A 239 9.63 -18.46 20.79
C GLU A 239 11.02 -18.96 20.40
N GLY A 240 12.05 -18.23 20.85
CA GLY A 240 13.40 -18.42 20.32
C GLY A 240 13.48 -18.11 18.83
N THR A 241 13.74 -19.13 18.00
CA THR A 241 13.78 -19.01 16.54
C THR A 241 12.53 -19.57 15.85
N GLN A 242 11.61 -20.15 16.60
CA GLN A 242 10.42 -20.80 16.07
C GLN A 242 9.23 -19.83 16.06
N SER A 243 8.53 -19.75 14.93
CA SER A 243 7.29 -18.97 14.83
C SER A 243 6.13 -19.71 15.47
N LYS A 244 5.40 -19.04 16.35
CA LYS A 244 4.21 -19.59 17.04
C LYS A 244 3.02 -19.81 16.09
N ILE A 245 2.99 -19.13 14.94
CA ILE A 245 1.86 -19.18 14.01
C ILE A 245 2.12 -19.99 12.74
N SER A 246 3.36 -20.47 12.51
CA SER A 246 3.75 -21.14 11.26
C SER A 246 2.87 -22.34 10.90
N ASP A 247 2.56 -23.18 11.86
CA ASP A 247 1.77 -24.40 11.62
C ASP A 247 0.33 -24.08 11.26
N TYR A 248 -0.26 -23.07 11.92
CA TYR A 248 -1.60 -22.58 11.61
C TYR A 248 -1.67 -21.94 10.21
N VAL A 249 -0.63 -21.22 9.79
CA VAL A 249 -0.53 -20.66 8.43
C VAL A 249 -0.49 -21.78 7.39
N LEU A 250 0.36 -22.80 7.61
CA LEU A 250 0.48 -23.95 6.70
C LEU A 250 -0.83 -24.72 6.57
N GLU A 251 -1.54 -24.93 7.67
CA GLU A 251 -2.85 -25.58 7.65
C GLU A 251 -3.91 -24.72 6.94
N ALA A 252 -3.94 -23.42 7.24
CA ALA A 252 -4.87 -22.50 6.60
C ALA A 252 -4.66 -22.41 5.08
N GLN A 253 -3.41 -22.47 4.61
CA GLN A 253 -3.10 -22.44 3.18
C GLN A 253 -3.60 -23.67 2.42
N LYS A 254 -3.65 -24.83 3.04
CA LYS A 254 -4.12 -26.10 2.43
C LYS A 254 -5.64 -26.12 2.20
N LYS A 255 -6.41 -25.29 2.92
CA LYS A 255 -7.87 -25.31 2.87
C LYS A 255 -8.40 -24.46 1.71
N ASN A 256 -9.34 -25.01 0.94
CA ASN A 256 -10.03 -24.29 -0.13
C ASN A 256 -11.00 -23.24 0.43
N VAL A 257 -11.73 -23.58 1.50
CA VAL A 257 -12.65 -22.65 2.19
C VAL A 257 -12.07 -22.36 3.57
N LYS A 258 -11.82 -21.07 3.82
CA LYS A 258 -11.16 -20.59 5.04
C LYS A 258 -12.15 -19.89 5.96
N ASN A 259 -12.14 -20.23 7.25
CA ASN A 259 -12.86 -19.52 8.28
C ASN A 259 -12.20 -18.15 8.60
N LYS A 260 -12.72 -17.42 9.59
CA LYS A 260 -12.19 -16.10 9.98
C LYS A 260 -10.76 -16.21 10.50
N PHE A 261 -10.49 -17.13 11.43
CA PHE A 261 -9.16 -17.36 12.00
C PHE A 261 -8.13 -17.63 10.91
N GLU A 262 -8.42 -18.56 10.00
CA GLU A 262 -7.51 -18.95 8.92
C GLU A 262 -7.21 -17.81 7.93
N LYS A 263 -8.20 -16.95 7.68
CA LYS A 263 -7.98 -15.75 6.86
C LYS A 263 -7.10 -14.73 7.57
N ASP A 264 -7.32 -14.55 8.87
CA ASP A 264 -6.62 -13.56 9.66
C ASP A 264 -5.18 -13.97 9.94
N VAL A 265 -4.91 -15.25 10.23
CA VAL A 265 -3.55 -15.75 10.43
C VAL A 265 -2.70 -15.61 9.15
N ILE A 266 -3.29 -15.82 7.96
CA ILE A 266 -2.61 -15.60 6.69
C ILE A 266 -2.31 -14.11 6.46
N LYS A 267 -3.21 -13.20 6.86
CA LYS A 267 -2.96 -11.75 6.76
C LYS A 267 -1.82 -11.31 7.68
N ILE A 268 -1.83 -11.82 8.90
CA ILE A 268 -0.79 -11.51 9.89
C ILE A 268 0.56 -12.04 9.41
N ASP A 269 0.62 -13.26 8.89
CA ASP A 269 1.84 -13.83 8.30
C ASP A 269 2.42 -12.94 7.18
N ARG A 270 1.58 -12.40 6.31
CA ARG A 270 2.01 -11.43 5.29
C ARG A 270 2.55 -10.13 5.88
N ARG A 271 1.97 -9.64 6.99
CA ARG A 271 2.48 -8.45 7.70
C ARG A 271 3.83 -8.72 8.33
N ILE A 272 3.98 -9.88 8.98
CA ILE A 272 5.24 -10.34 9.54
C ILE A 272 6.32 -10.42 8.45
N TYR A 273 6.00 -11.05 7.32
CA TYR A 273 6.91 -11.15 6.20
C TYR A 273 7.35 -9.77 5.70
N LEU A 274 6.42 -8.85 5.44
CA LEU A 274 6.73 -7.49 4.98
C LEU A 274 7.58 -6.73 5.98
N PHE A 275 7.27 -6.84 7.27
CA PHE A 275 8.02 -6.16 8.32
C PHE A 275 9.42 -6.74 8.50
N SER A 276 9.57 -8.05 8.44
CA SER A 276 10.87 -8.73 8.48
C SER A 276 11.75 -8.33 7.29
N GLN A 277 11.18 -8.17 6.10
CA GLN A 277 11.87 -7.68 4.92
C GLN A 277 12.33 -6.21 5.09
N ALA A 278 11.56 -5.38 5.80
CA ALA A 278 11.94 -4.01 6.12
C ALA A 278 13.10 -3.98 7.13
N LEU A 279 13.02 -4.77 8.20
CA LEU A 279 14.07 -4.88 9.22
C LEU A 279 15.41 -5.38 8.65
N SER A 280 15.36 -6.26 7.66
CA SER A 280 16.55 -6.80 6.98
C SER A 280 17.02 -5.96 5.79
N LEU A 281 16.35 -4.85 5.46
CA LEU A 281 16.59 -4.01 4.28
C LEU A 281 16.45 -4.73 2.93
N SER A 282 15.97 -5.97 2.90
CA SER A 282 15.84 -6.77 1.69
C SER A 282 14.71 -6.28 0.76
N ILE A 283 13.77 -5.50 1.30
CA ILE A 283 12.68 -4.89 0.53
C ILE A 283 13.11 -3.60 -0.20
N LEU A 284 14.18 -2.93 0.25
CA LEU A 284 14.61 -1.64 -0.26
C LEU A 284 15.57 -1.82 -1.45
N ARG A 285 15.06 -1.87 -2.65
CA ARG A 285 15.81 -2.01 -3.89
C ARG A 285 16.13 -0.65 -4.48
N ILE A 286 17.34 -0.16 -4.23
CA ILE A 286 17.81 1.18 -4.63
C ILE A 286 19.03 1.13 -5.55
N TYR A 287 19.65 -0.03 -5.73
CA TYR A 287 20.84 -0.16 -6.55
C TYR A 287 20.49 -0.80 -7.90
N PRO A 288 20.62 -0.09 -9.03
CA PRO A 288 20.41 -0.68 -10.34
C PRO A 288 21.53 -1.72 -10.61
N LYS A 289 21.13 -2.93 -11.00
CA LYS A 289 22.09 -3.94 -11.42
C LYS A 289 22.58 -3.63 -12.82
N LEU A 290 23.86 -3.37 -12.97
CA LEU A 290 24.45 -3.05 -14.26
C LEU A 290 24.35 -4.23 -15.23
N ASN A 291 23.99 -3.95 -16.48
CA ASN A 291 23.85 -4.93 -17.56
C ASN A 291 22.82 -6.05 -17.30
N ASP A 292 21.82 -5.82 -16.47
CA ASP A 292 20.70 -6.73 -16.29
C ASP A 292 19.66 -6.51 -17.41
N GLU A 293 19.33 -7.56 -18.16
CA GLU A 293 18.40 -7.51 -19.29
C GLU A 293 16.98 -7.03 -18.90
N ASN A 294 16.59 -7.25 -17.64
CA ASN A 294 15.29 -6.89 -17.10
C ASN A 294 15.31 -5.59 -16.29
N ASN A 295 16.43 -4.84 -16.28
CA ASN A 295 16.61 -3.63 -15.48
C ASN A 295 16.31 -3.86 -14.00
N LYS A 296 16.72 -4.99 -13.45
CA LYS A 296 16.48 -5.35 -12.05
C LYS A 296 17.34 -4.47 -11.13
N TRP A 297 16.73 -3.98 -10.08
CA TRP A 297 17.42 -3.33 -8.97
C TRP A 297 17.58 -4.32 -7.81
N VAL A 298 18.63 -4.15 -7.06
CA VAL A 298 18.95 -5.01 -5.91
C VAL A 298 18.87 -4.23 -4.61
N SER A 299 18.61 -4.94 -3.52
CA SER A 299 18.61 -4.41 -2.17
C SER A 299 20.02 -4.37 -1.60
N PHE A 300 20.21 -3.67 -0.47
CA PHE A 300 21.50 -3.57 0.22
C PHE A 300 22.14 -4.93 0.54
N PRO A 301 21.42 -5.95 1.01
CA PRO A 301 21.99 -7.27 1.25
C PRO A 301 22.35 -8.07 -0.01
N GLU A 302 21.83 -7.67 -1.17
CA GLU A 302 22.06 -8.34 -2.47
C GLU A 302 23.16 -7.65 -3.30
N GLY A 303 23.56 -6.42 -2.93
CA GLY A 303 24.48 -5.54 -3.65
C GLY A 303 25.99 -5.73 -3.39
#